data_0156f0887417eb630017a2c9625378f6
#
_entry.id   0156f0887417eb630017a2c9625378f6
#
_cell.length_a   1.000
_cell.length_b   1.000
_cell.length_c   1.000
_cell.angle_alpha   90.00
_cell.angle_beta   90.00
_cell.angle_gamma   90.00
#
_symmetry.space_group_name_H-M   'P 1'
#
loop_
_entity.id
_entity.type
_entity.pdbx_description
1 polymer ?
#
loop_
_entity_poly.entity_id
_entity_poly.type
_entity_poly.pdbx_seq_one_letter_code
_entity_poly.pdbx_strand_id
1 'polypeptide(L)'
;KGDTEGIVNYGLSIENIKFAVIFKENINDNSVRISLRSKGDFDVNKFAKDIFNGGGHKNAAGAISKLNMKQTINLFKNSLVKYKNQLN
;
A
#
# COMPACT_ATOMS: atom_id res chain seq x y z
N LYS A 1 11.52 3.61 -21.92
CA LYS A 1 11.40 3.23 -21.84
C LYS A 1 10.42 2.47 -21.55
N GLY A 2 9.96 2.30 -22.18
CA GLY A 2 8.77 1.61 -22.22
C GLY A 2 8.73 0.52 -21.32
N ASP A 3 9.61 0.27 -20.98
CA ASP A 3 9.79 -0.61 -19.98
C ASP A 3 9.12 -0.20 -18.75
N THR A 4 8.36 0.79 -18.82
CA THR A 4 7.68 1.19 -17.67
C THR A 4 6.59 0.25 -17.35
N GLU A 5 6.81 -0.49 -16.36
CA GLU A 5 5.79 -1.16 -15.66
C GLU A 5 4.87 -0.13 -15.05
N GLY A 6 3.65 -0.47 -14.80
CA GLY A 6 2.72 0.44 -14.17
C GLY A 6 3.16 0.79 -12.77
N ILE A 7 3.21 2.09 -12.51
CA ILE A 7 3.53 2.59 -11.18
C ILE A 7 2.44 3.57 -10.78
N VAL A 8 1.87 3.35 -9.61
CA VAL A 8 0.83 4.22 -9.08
C VAL A 8 1.24 4.69 -7.69
N ASN A 9 1.18 5.99 -7.49
CA ASN A 9 1.51 6.62 -6.21
C ASN A 9 0.26 7.19 -5.57
N TYR A 10 0.08 6.90 -4.28
CA TYR A 10 -0.97 7.51 -3.49
C TYR A 10 -0.34 8.21 -2.29
N GLY A 11 -0.78 9.42 -2.04
CA GLY A 11 -0.40 10.15 -0.84
C GLY A 11 -1.63 10.57 -0.09
N LEU A 12 -1.61 10.40 1.22
CA LEU A 12 -2.73 10.75 2.09
C LEU A 12 -2.23 11.52 3.29
N SER A 13 -3.01 12.51 3.68
CA SER A 13 -2.76 13.24 4.91
C SER A 13 -4.07 13.27 5.69
N ILE A 14 -4.04 12.75 6.92
CA ILE A 14 -5.18 12.77 7.79
C ILE A 14 -4.68 13.32 9.12
N GLU A 15 -5.12 14.53 9.45
CA GLU A 15 -4.64 15.26 10.62
C GLU A 15 -3.12 15.35 10.53
N ASN A 16 -2.39 14.77 11.45
CA ASN A 16 -0.92 14.83 11.46
C ASN A 16 -0.29 13.56 10.91
N ILE A 17 -1.09 12.65 10.35
CA ILE A 17 -0.59 11.40 9.81
C ILE A 17 -0.41 11.54 8.31
N LYS A 18 0.79 11.24 7.84
CA LYS A 18 1.08 11.19 6.41
C LYS A 18 1.32 9.74 6.03
N PHE A 19 0.67 9.33 4.98
CA PHE A 19 0.70 7.94 4.53
C PHE A 19 0.90 7.94 3.02
N ALA A 20 1.89 7.22 2.55
CA ALA A 20 2.19 7.13 1.13
C ALA A 20 2.32 5.67 0.72
N VAL A 21 1.78 5.35 -0.44
CA VAL A 21 1.81 3.98 -0.97
C VAL A 21 2.23 4.04 -2.43
N ILE A 22 3.14 3.16 -2.81
CA ILE A 22 3.57 3.01 -4.18
C ILE A 22 3.26 1.59 -4.62
N PHE A 23 2.55 1.47 -5.72
CA PHE A 23 2.24 0.18 -6.36
C PHE A 23 3.08 0.09 -7.63
N LYS A 24 3.87 -0.97 -7.74
CA LYS A 24 4.69 -1.18 -8.93
C LYS A 24 4.40 -2.56 -9.49
N GLU A 25 3.95 -2.58 -10.74
CA GLU A 25 3.64 -3.82 -11.41
C GLU A 25 4.90 -4.54 -11.84
N ASN A 26 4.96 -5.84 -11.58
CA ASN A 26 6.04 -6.68 -12.07
C ASN A 26 5.45 -7.58 -13.15
N ILE A 27 5.78 -7.28 -14.41
CA ILE A 27 5.20 -7.98 -15.53
C ILE A 27 5.68 -9.42 -15.60
N ASN A 28 6.90 -9.68 -15.17
CA ASN A 28 7.50 -10.99 -15.30
C ASN A 28 6.81 -12.06 -14.47
N ASP A 29 6.27 -11.71 -13.31
CA ASP A 29 5.62 -12.72 -12.47
C ASP A 29 4.16 -12.36 -12.15
N ASN A 30 3.59 -11.40 -12.87
CA ASN A 30 2.20 -11.01 -12.71
C ASN A 30 1.86 -10.65 -11.27
N SER A 31 2.70 -9.85 -10.66
CA SER A 31 2.47 -9.41 -9.29
C SER A 31 2.56 -7.89 -9.20
N VAL A 32 2.12 -7.35 -8.07
CA VAL A 32 2.24 -5.93 -7.78
C VAL A 32 3.02 -5.78 -6.48
N ARG A 33 4.13 -5.09 -6.53
CA ARG A 33 4.91 -4.78 -5.33
C ARG A 33 4.33 -3.52 -4.71
N ILE A 34 4.11 -3.57 -3.41
CA ILE A 34 3.51 -2.48 -2.67
C ILE A 34 4.52 -1.99 -1.65
N SER A 35 4.80 -0.69 -1.69
CA SER A 35 5.69 -0.06 -0.71
C SER A 35 4.86 0.95 0.07
N LEU A 36 4.90 0.84 1.40
CA LEU A 36 4.11 1.68 2.28
C LEU A 36 5.02 2.46 3.20
N ARG A 37 4.73 3.74 3.35
CA ARG A 37 5.50 4.63 4.23
C ARG A 37 4.52 5.51 4.99
N SER A 38 4.87 5.82 6.23
CA SER A 38 4.03 6.72 7.02
C SER A 38 4.89 7.56 7.95
N LYS A 39 4.31 8.65 8.42
CA LYS A 39 4.85 9.45 9.51
C LYS A 39 3.78 9.51 10.59
N GLY A 40 4.20 9.59 11.84
CA GLY A 40 3.26 9.62 12.94
C GLY A 40 2.93 8.22 13.43
N ASP A 41 1.76 8.04 13.97
CA ASP A 41 1.40 6.81 14.66
C ASP A 41 0.74 5.75 13.79
N PHE A 42 0.56 6.02 12.52
CA PHE A 42 -0.05 5.03 11.64
C PHE A 42 0.95 3.89 11.36
N ASP A 43 0.57 2.67 11.73
CA ASP A 43 1.45 1.52 11.63
C ASP A 43 1.23 0.82 10.28
N VAL A 44 2.12 1.09 9.32
CA VAL A 44 2.00 0.46 7.99
C VAL A 44 2.40 -1.01 8.01
N ASN A 45 3.18 -1.44 9.01
CA ASN A 45 3.51 -2.85 9.16
C ASN A 45 2.25 -3.66 9.43
N LYS A 46 1.44 -3.19 10.35
CA LYS A 46 0.18 -3.86 10.67
C LYS A 46 -0.76 -3.84 9.47
N PHE A 47 -0.86 -2.70 8.79
CA PHE A 47 -1.69 -2.57 7.60
C PHE A 47 -1.26 -3.57 6.52
N ALA A 48 0.06 -3.66 6.27
CA ALA A 48 0.58 -4.58 5.26
C ALA A 48 0.30 -6.03 5.62
N LYS A 49 0.44 -6.39 6.89
CA LYS A 49 0.16 -7.75 7.34
C LYS A 49 -1.31 -8.10 7.20
N ASP A 50 -2.17 -7.20 7.63
CA ASP A 50 -3.61 -7.48 7.67
C ASP A 50 -4.22 -7.55 6.28
N ILE A 51 -3.77 -6.70 5.35
CA ILE A 51 -4.43 -6.54 4.06
C ILE A 51 -3.72 -7.34 2.97
N PHE A 52 -2.39 -7.37 2.98
CA PHE A 52 -1.61 -7.93 1.89
C PHE A 52 -0.68 -9.05 2.31
N ASN A 53 -0.76 -9.47 3.58
CA ASN A 53 0.10 -10.52 4.09
C ASN A 53 1.59 -10.16 4.00
N GLY A 54 1.89 -8.88 4.07
CA GLY A 54 3.25 -8.37 4.01
C GLY A 54 3.78 -8.01 5.39
N GLY A 55 4.64 -7.01 5.46
CA GLY A 55 5.18 -6.55 6.73
C GLY A 55 6.40 -5.68 6.58
N GLY A 56 6.99 -5.31 7.70
CA GLY A 56 8.17 -4.46 7.74
C GLY A 56 8.30 -3.79 9.09
N HIS A 57 8.38 -2.47 9.08
CA HIS A 57 8.47 -1.66 10.29
C HIS A 57 7.27 -0.72 10.38
N LYS A 58 7.10 -0.10 11.53
CA LYS A 58 5.94 0.75 11.80
C LYS A 58 5.71 1.79 10.71
N ASN A 59 6.76 2.46 10.25
CA ASN A 59 6.62 3.54 9.28
C ASN A 59 7.14 3.18 7.89
N ALA A 60 7.53 1.93 7.67
CA ALA A 60 8.04 1.48 6.38
C ALA A 60 7.79 -0.02 6.23
N ALA A 61 6.90 -0.39 5.34
CA ALA A 61 6.54 -1.78 5.14
C ALA A 61 6.36 -2.07 3.66
N GLY A 62 6.26 -3.33 3.32
CA GLY A 62 6.06 -3.75 1.96
C GLY A 62 5.24 -5.02 1.87
N ALA A 63 4.77 -5.30 0.65
CA ALA A 63 3.99 -6.48 0.38
C ALA A 63 4.04 -6.80 -1.10
N ILE A 64 3.59 -7.99 -1.46
CA ILE A 64 3.45 -8.40 -2.85
C ILE A 64 2.04 -8.92 -3.03
N SER A 65 1.34 -8.36 -4.00
CA SER A 65 -0.01 -8.79 -4.35
C SER A 65 0.04 -9.65 -5.60
N LYS A 66 -0.68 -10.76 -5.59
CA LYS A 66 -0.83 -11.60 -6.78
C LYS A 66 -2.04 -11.18 -7.62
N LEU A 67 -2.78 -10.20 -7.17
CA LEU A 67 -3.87 -9.62 -7.94
C LEU A 67 -3.29 -8.65 -8.98
N ASN A 68 -4.08 -8.31 -9.99
CA ASN A 68 -3.62 -7.31 -10.95
C ASN A 68 -3.62 -5.92 -10.30
N MET A 69 -3.09 -4.93 -11.01
CA MET A 69 -2.97 -3.58 -10.47
C MET A 69 -4.32 -3.02 -10.01
N LYS A 70 -5.33 -3.14 -10.86
CA LYS A 70 -6.66 -2.59 -10.56
C LYS A 70 -7.25 -3.25 -9.30
N GLN A 71 -7.17 -4.56 -9.23
CA GLN A 71 -7.69 -5.29 -8.08
C GLN A 71 -6.92 -4.97 -6.80
N THR A 72 -5.60 -4.83 -6.93
CA THR A 72 -4.75 -4.49 -5.78
C THR A 72 -5.11 -3.11 -5.24
N ILE A 73 -5.27 -2.13 -6.13
CA ILE A 73 -5.62 -0.77 -5.72
C ILE A 73 -7.01 -0.74 -5.09
N ASN A 74 -7.97 -1.49 -5.66
CA ASN A 74 -9.32 -1.55 -5.09
C ASN A 74 -9.30 -2.14 -3.68
N LEU A 75 -8.53 -3.20 -3.49
CA LEU A 75 -8.39 -3.80 -2.16
C LEU A 75 -7.78 -2.80 -1.18
N PHE A 76 -6.75 -2.08 -1.61
CA PHE A 76 -6.13 -1.06 -0.79
C PHE A 76 -7.13 0.02 -0.38
N LYS A 77 -7.89 0.56 -1.35
CA LYS A 77 -8.84 1.63 -1.06
C LYS A 77 -9.95 1.17 -0.12
N ASN A 78 -10.48 -0.01 -0.34
CA ASN A 78 -11.55 -0.54 0.51
C ASN A 78 -11.05 -0.79 1.93
N SER A 79 -9.83 -1.26 2.05
CA SER A 79 -9.23 -1.52 3.36
C SER A 79 -8.92 -0.22 4.09
N LEU A 80 -8.47 0.78 3.34
CA LEU A 80 -8.15 2.08 3.92
C LEU A 80 -9.39 2.74 4.53
N VAL A 81 -10.54 2.60 3.90
CA VAL A 81 -11.79 3.14 4.44
C VAL A 81 -12.08 2.53 5.81
N LYS A 82 -11.89 1.22 5.95
CA LYS A 82 -12.09 0.57 7.24
C LYS A 82 -11.11 1.06 8.29
N TYR A 83 -9.86 1.26 7.91
CA TYR A 83 -8.86 1.78 8.82
C TYR A 83 -9.14 3.21 9.24
N LYS A 84 -9.62 4.03 8.32
CA LYS A 84 -10.00 5.41 8.65
C LYS A 84 -11.08 5.43 9.72
N ASN A 85 -12.06 4.56 9.60
CA ASN A 85 -13.13 4.49 10.59
C ASN A 85 -12.60 4.08 11.96
N GLN A 86 -11.58 3.25 12.01
CA GLN A 86 -10.98 2.84 13.27
C GLN A 86 -10.09 3.93 13.86
N LEU A 87 -9.49 4.77 13.02
CA LEU A 87 -8.62 5.83 13.48
C LEU A 87 -9.39 7.03 14.05
N ASN A 88 -10.64 7.13 13.71
CA ASN A 88 -11.49 8.16 14.24
C ASN A 88 -12.20 7.65 15.49
#